data_2002083fd735e6d32a70ae50f131199c
#
_entry.id   2002083fd735e6d32a70ae50f131199c
#
_cell.length_a   1.000
_cell.length_b   1.000
_cell.length_c   1.000
_cell.angle_alpha   90.00
_cell.angle_beta   90.00
_cell.angle_gamma   90.00
#
_symmetry.space_group_name_H-M   'P 1'
#
loop_
_entity.id
_entity.type
_entity.pdbx_description
1 polymer ?
#
loop_
_entity_poly.entity_id
_entity_poly.type
_entity_poly.pdbx_seq_one_letter_code
_entity_poly.pdbx_strand_id
1 'polypeptide(L)'
;LRHETVSKQWMTEYNFPARHKGYFNRELIDLNRPWGMWWPIIWNLDDKKFQDIRIREALWNMYDFQWVNRVLMYGFYDYADSYFYNSPMAHEGLPSEKELELLEPFRNQIPERVFTQPWSEPESDGYGHNRTQVERALELFRSAGYEIRNNVMVNMETGEPYTIDFINVSIFTLRQNMPFVEALNRVGIETTARAPEVSNWVYRMQSGKFEGGTANYIPSTTPGLALRNWFSSSSAEIPLSQNWMGIKNPAVDHLIEKVLEAKDPESFYAATRALDRVLLWNFYWIPGLAMPGYRLVYWNRFGQPDHGMSLQRSSWVDTWWWDSIKAERVIQGKKELAS
;
A
#
# COMPACT_ATOMS: atom_id res chain seq x y z
N LEU A 1 -4.15 -27.78 4.03
CA LEU A 1 -3.96 -26.55 3.27
C LEU A 1 -4.09 -25.35 4.22
N ARG A 2 -3.18 -24.40 4.12
CA ARG A 2 -3.17 -23.17 4.92
C ARG A 2 -2.71 -22.00 4.05
N HIS A 3 -3.38 -20.87 4.16
CA HIS A 3 -2.87 -19.59 3.71
C HIS A 3 -1.90 -19.04 4.78
N GLU A 4 -0.63 -18.89 4.43
CA GLU A 4 0.38 -18.38 5.35
C GLU A 4 0.42 -16.85 5.30
N THR A 5 0.05 -16.22 6.39
CA THR A 5 -0.03 -14.76 6.48
C THR A 5 1.22 -14.12 7.09
N VAL A 6 2.06 -14.91 7.76
CA VAL A 6 3.26 -14.42 8.45
C VAL A 6 4.49 -14.56 7.55
N SER A 7 5.08 -13.44 7.12
CA SER A 7 6.26 -13.43 6.25
C SER A 7 7.46 -14.14 6.88
N LYS A 8 7.70 -13.97 8.17
CA LYS A 8 8.75 -14.72 8.90
C LYS A 8 8.61 -16.22 8.71
N GLN A 9 7.42 -16.77 9.05
CA GLN A 9 7.17 -18.21 8.91
C GLN A 9 7.35 -18.66 7.47
N TRP A 10 6.80 -17.90 6.52
CA TRP A 10 6.97 -18.18 5.11
C TRP A 10 8.44 -18.26 4.70
N MET A 11 9.27 -17.35 5.14
CA MET A 11 10.67 -17.28 4.72
C MET A 11 11.58 -18.27 5.47
N THR A 12 11.27 -18.63 6.73
CA THR A 12 12.20 -19.35 7.60
C THR A 12 11.77 -20.75 8.04
N GLU A 13 10.46 -21.05 8.11
CA GLU A 13 9.98 -22.25 8.81
C GLU A 13 9.65 -23.44 7.88
N TYR A 14 9.48 -23.21 6.57
CA TYR A 14 9.10 -24.27 5.62
C TYR A 14 10.31 -24.93 4.95
N ASN A 15 11.39 -25.17 5.69
CA ASN A 15 12.59 -25.87 5.22
C ASN A 15 12.80 -27.17 6.03
N PHE A 16 12.11 -28.24 5.66
CA PHE A 16 12.13 -29.51 6.37
C PHE A 16 12.02 -30.70 5.39
N PRO A 17 12.41 -31.95 5.84
CA PRO A 17 12.55 -33.13 4.96
C PRO A 17 11.33 -33.44 4.11
N ALA A 18 10.09 -33.32 4.64
CA ALA A 18 8.88 -33.61 3.87
C ALA A 18 8.71 -32.68 2.65
N ARG A 19 9.16 -31.43 2.74
CA ARG A 19 9.16 -30.51 1.62
C ARG A 19 10.19 -30.91 0.56
N HIS A 20 11.40 -31.26 0.98
CA HIS A 20 12.47 -31.68 0.06
C HIS A 20 12.11 -32.97 -0.71
N LYS A 21 11.33 -33.85 -0.08
CA LYS A 21 10.84 -35.08 -0.71
C LYS A 21 9.54 -34.89 -1.52
N GLY A 22 9.01 -33.67 -1.61
CA GLY A 22 7.80 -33.33 -2.38
C GLY A 22 6.47 -33.81 -1.73
N TYR A 23 6.49 -34.13 -0.43
CA TYR A 23 5.28 -34.48 0.31
C TYR A 23 4.54 -33.27 0.84
N PHE A 24 5.21 -32.13 0.93
CA PHE A 24 4.67 -30.85 1.38
C PHE A 24 5.05 -29.75 0.40
N ASN A 25 4.08 -28.92 0.01
CA ASN A 25 4.27 -27.83 -0.93
C ASN A 25 4.24 -26.48 -0.23
N ARG A 26 5.07 -25.58 -0.71
CA ARG A 26 5.08 -24.15 -0.40
C ARG A 26 5.05 -23.41 -1.73
N GLU A 27 3.95 -22.80 -2.04
CA GLU A 27 3.71 -22.15 -3.33
C GLU A 27 3.29 -20.70 -3.16
N LEU A 28 3.88 -19.83 -3.98
CA LEU A 28 3.45 -18.46 -4.15
C LEU A 28 2.56 -18.42 -5.40
N ILE A 29 1.30 -18.08 -5.21
CA ILE A 29 0.30 -18.09 -6.27
C ILE A 29 -0.03 -16.66 -6.63
N ASP A 30 0.34 -16.28 -7.86
CA ASP A 30 -0.14 -15.06 -8.47
C ASP A 30 -1.57 -15.29 -8.98
N LEU A 31 -2.49 -14.44 -8.55
CA LEU A 31 -3.89 -14.51 -8.99
C LEU A 31 -4.16 -13.63 -10.21
N ASN A 32 -3.12 -13.02 -10.81
CA ASN A 32 -3.22 -12.12 -11.96
C ASN A 32 -4.37 -11.10 -11.80
N ARG A 33 -4.34 -10.38 -10.70
CA ARG A 33 -5.34 -9.38 -10.31
C ARG A 33 -4.67 -8.21 -9.59
N PRO A 34 -5.32 -7.05 -9.54
CA PRO A 34 -4.77 -5.95 -8.75
C PRO A 34 -4.66 -6.35 -7.27
N TRP A 35 -3.48 -6.12 -6.71
CA TRP A 35 -3.20 -6.35 -5.29
C TRP A 35 -3.39 -5.10 -4.45
N GLY A 36 -3.32 -3.93 -5.07
CA GLY A 36 -3.41 -2.63 -4.41
C GLY A 36 -2.31 -2.41 -3.39
N MET A 37 -2.62 -1.64 -2.36
CA MET A 37 -1.69 -1.30 -1.29
C MET A 37 -2.11 -1.91 0.04
N TRP A 38 -1.17 -2.62 0.69
CA TRP A 38 -1.36 -3.17 2.02
C TRP A 38 -0.67 -2.27 3.04
N TRP A 39 -1.46 -1.82 4.01
CA TRP A 39 -1.01 -0.95 5.11
C TRP A 39 -0.28 0.34 4.69
N PRO A 40 -0.75 1.06 3.65
CA PRO A 40 -0.26 2.40 3.39
C PRO A 40 -0.52 3.30 4.59
N ILE A 41 0.31 4.31 4.75
CA ILE A 41 0.07 5.38 5.70
C ILE A 41 -0.78 6.44 5.02
N ILE A 42 -1.83 6.89 5.69
CA ILE A 42 -2.74 7.94 5.21
C ILE A 42 -2.83 9.08 6.20
N TRP A 43 -3.15 10.26 5.70
CA TRP A 43 -3.23 11.50 6.47
C TRP A 43 -4.65 12.05 6.44
N ASN A 44 -5.11 12.64 7.55
CA ASN A 44 -6.35 13.38 7.57
C ASN A 44 -6.14 14.77 6.95
N LEU A 45 -6.68 15.03 5.76
CA LEU A 45 -6.53 16.31 5.04
C LEU A 45 -7.44 17.42 5.56
N ASP A 46 -8.40 17.11 6.44
CA ASP A 46 -9.14 18.12 7.17
C ASP A 46 -8.26 18.82 8.23
N ASP A 47 -7.18 18.15 8.65
CA ASP A 47 -6.14 18.79 9.46
C ASP A 47 -5.21 19.63 8.57
N LYS A 48 -5.15 20.93 8.84
CA LYS A 48 -4.37 21.89 8.03
C LYS A 48 -2.91 21.51 7.85
N LYS A 49 -2.30 20.85 8.83
CA LYS A 49 -0.89 20.46 8.77
C LYS A 49 -0.56 19.44 7.67
N PHE A 50 -1.57 18.72 7.14
CA PHE A 50 -1.39 17.77 6.05
C PHE A 50 -1.92 18.26 4.70
N GLN A 51 -2.49 19.47 4.61
CA GLN A 51 -3.03 20.03 3.36
C GLN A 51 -1.92 20.39 2.37
N ASP A 52 -0.78 20.85 2.85
CA ASP A 52 0.36 21.19 1.99
C ASP A 52 0.98 19.90 1.42
N ILE A 53 1.03 19.81 0.10
CA ILE A 53 1.62 18.68 -0.61
C ILE A 53 3.10 18.47 -0.28
N ARG A 54 3.85 19.55 0.02
CA ARG A 54 5.26 19.50 0.37
C ARG A 54 5.48 18.77 1.70
N ILE A 55 4.54 18.93 2.64
CA ILE A 55 4.55 18.21 3.92
C ILE A 55 4.33 16.71 3.68
N ARG A 56 3.34 16.35 2.85
CA ARG A 56 3.08 14.94 2.55
C ARG A 56 4.24 14.27 1.81
N GLU A 57 4.87 15.01 0.87
CA GLU A 57 6.09 14.55 0.20
C GLU A 57 7.27 14.41 1.19
N ALA A 58 7.43 15.34 2.13
CA ALA A 58 8.45 15.25 3.16
C ALA A 58 8.26 13.99 4.02
N LEU A 59 7.04 13.75 4.47
CA LEU A 59 6.71 12.56 5.25
C LEU A 59 6.93 11.26 4.45
N TRP A 60 6.61 11.25 3.15
CA TRP A 60 6.88 10.11 2.28
C TRP A 60 8.39 9.82 2.16
N ASN A 61 9.25 10.84 2.03
CA ASN A 61 10.70 10.67 2.02
C ASN A 61 11.27 10.15 3.35
N MET A 62 10.56 10.34 4.46
CA MET A 62 10.98 9.83 5.77
C MET A 62 10.71 8.33 5.97
N TYR A 63 9.90 7.69 5.11
CA TYR A 63 9.56 6.28 5.20
C TYR A 63 10.53 5.42 4.40
N ASP A 64 11.37 4.65 5.07
CA ASP A 64 12.33 3.72 4.45
C ASP A 64 11.69 2.34 4.24
N PHE A 65 10.98 2.16 3.11
CA PHE A 65 10.36 0.90 2.75
C PHE A 65 11.39 -0.23 2.62
N GLN A 66 12.54 0.01 2.00
CA GLN A 66 13.54 -1.00 1.74
C GLN A 66 14.09 -1.60 3.04
N TRP A 67 14.34 -0.75 4.03
CA TRP A 67 14.73 -1.21 5.37
C TRP A 67 13.63 -2.01 6.04
N VAL A 68 12.39 -1.49 6.05
CA VAL A 68 11.22 -2.16 6.65
C VAL A 68 11.02 -3.54 6.00
N ASN A 69 11.03 -3.60 4.67
CA ASN A 69 10.84 -4.84 3.94
C ASN A 69 11.95 -5.85 4.26
N ARG A 70 13.21 -5.43 4.19
CA ARG A 70 14.35 -6.31 4.43
C ARG A 70 14.42 -6.81 5.87
N VAL A 71 14.30 -5.93 6.85
CA VAL A 71 14.55 -6.24 8.27
C VAL A 71 13.33 -6.84 8.95
N LEU A 72 12.15 -6.27 8.73
CA LEU A 72 10.93 -6.67 9.43
C LEU A 72 10.09 -7.68 8.63
N MET A 73 10.14 -7.60 7.28
CA MET A 73 9.30 -8.41 6.38
C MET A 73 10.09 -9.50 5.65
N TYR A 74 11.38 -9.67 5.96
CA TYR A 74 12.25 -10.70 5.39
C TYR A 74 12.42 -10.58 3.86
N GLY A 75 12.32 -9.37 3.31
CA GLY A 75 12.42 -9.14 1.87
C GLY A 75 11.29 -9.73 1.04
N PHE A 76 10.13 -9.98 1.66
CA PHE A 76 9.05 -10.71 0.99
C PHE A 76 8.16 -9.82 0.11
N TYR A 77 7.99 -8.56 0.45
CA TYR A 77 7.04 -7.69 -0.24
C TYR A 77 7.73 -6.85 -1.32
N ASP A 78 6.94 -6.46 -2.31
CA ASP A 78 7.31 -5.41 -3.24
C ASP A 78 6.83 -4.05 -2.74
N TYR A 79 7.41 -2.98 -3.27
CA TYR A 79 6.90 -1.63 -3.03
C TYR A 79 5.60 -1.44 -3.83
N ALA A 80 4.56 -0.95 -3.19
CA ALA A 80 3.29 -0.70 -3.84
C ALA A 80 3.34 0.63 -4.60
N ASP A 81 3.95 0.65 -5.77
CA ASP A 81 4.15 1.83 -6.61
C ASP A 81 2.88 2.30 -7.34
N SER A 82 1.75 1.64 -7.14
CA SER A 82 0.46 1.94 -7.75
C SER A 82 -0.70 1.58 -6.83
N TYR A 83 -1.77 2.36 -6.87
CA TYR A 83 -3.06 1.98 -6.26
C TYR A 83 -3.66 0.73 -6.90
N PHE A 84 -3.26 0.43 -8.14
CA PHE A 84 -3.71 -0.72 -8.93
C PHE A 84 -2.58 -1.73 -9.19
N TYR A 85 -1.60 -1.80 -8.30
CA TYR A 85 -0.44 -2.70 -8.42
C TYR A 85 -0.83 -4.09 -8.91
N ASN A 86 0.02 -4.67 -9.76
CA ASN A 86 -0.18 -5.97 -10.43
C ASN A 86 -1.41 -6.02 -11.34
N SER A 87 -1.66 -4.96 -12.09
CA SER A 87 -2.75 -4.96 -13.09
C SER A 87 -2.47 -3.98 -14.24
N PRO A 88 -3.15 -4.13 -15.38
CA PRO A 88 -3.05 -3.18 -16.50
C PRO A 88 -3.56 -1.76 -16.18
N MET A 89 -4.20 -1.58 -15.03
CA MET A 89 -4.66 -0.28 -14.52
C MET A 89 -3.54 0.53 -13.85
N ALA A 90 -2.45 -0.12 -13.45
CA ALA A 90 -1.28 0.56 -12.89
C ALA A 90 -0.60 1.43 -13.96
N HIS A 91 -0.16 2.62 -13.57
CA HIS A 91 0.61 3.49 -14.46
C HIS A 91 1.98 2.87 -14.79
N GLU A 92 2.53 3.23 -15.93
CA GLU A 92 3.88 2.84 -16.36
C GLU A 92 4.61 4.05 -16.96
N GLY A 93 5.88 4.25 -16.62
CA GLY A 93 6.73 5.31 -17.17
C GLY A 93 6.06 6.69 -17.19
N LEU A 94 6.16 7.41 -18.29
CA LEU A 94 5.46 8.69 -18.53
C LEU A 94 4.02 8.45 -19.04
N PRO A 95 3.13 9.45 -18.91
CA PRO A 95 1.76 9.35 -19.44
C PRO A 95 1.74 9.11 -20.95
N SER A 96 0.89 8.17 -21.41
CA SER A 96 0.58 7.98 -22.82
C SER A 96 -0.22 9.17 -23.37
N GLU A 97 -0.37 9.25 -24.72
CA GLU A 97 -1.17 10.30 -25.36
C GLU A 97 -2.60 10.37 -24.82
N LYS A 98 -3.25 9.20 -24.64
CA LYS A 98 -4.61 9.13 -24.09
C LYS A 98 -4.68 9.55 -22.62
N GLU A 99 -3.66 9.24 -21.82
CA GLU A 99 -3.58 9.73 -20.45
C GLU A 99 -3.37 11.25 -20.42
N LEU A 100 -2.53 11.80 -21.33
CA LEU A 100 -2.29 13.23 -21.44
C LEU A 100 -3.56 13.99 -21.80
N GLU A 101 -4.39 13.49 -22.75
CA GLU A 101 -5.69 14.10 -23.09
C GLU A 101 -6.60 14.26 -21.87
N LEU A 102 -6.59 13.30 -20.94
CA LEU A 102 -7.38 13.32 -19.73
C LEU A 102 -6.79 14.23 -18.64
N LEU A 103 -5.47 14.36 -18.59
CA LEU A 103 -4.74 15.12 -17.57
C LEU A 103 -4.59 16.61 -17.93
N GLU A 104 -4.50 16.93 -19.23
CA GLU A 104 -4.22 18.28 -19.73
C GLU A 104 -5.19 19.36 -19.22
N PRO A 105 -6.51 19.11 -19.10
CA PRO A 105 -7.43 20.10 -18.55
C PRO A 105 -7.10 20.53 -17.11
N PHE A 106 -6.31 19.75 -16.41
CA PHE A 106 -5.95 19.98 -15.00
C PHE A 106 -4.48 20.33 -14.80
N ARG A 107 -3.72 20.63 -15.86
CA ARG A 107 -2.29 20.90 -15.81
C ARG A 107 -1.87 21.90 -14.72
N ASN A 108 -2.66 22.93 -14.51
CA ASN A 108 -2.38 23.96 -13.49
C ASN A 108 -2.94 23.62 -12.09
N GLN A 109 -3.57 22.47 -11.91
CA GLN A 109 -4.21 22.05 -10.66
C GLN A 109 -3.58 20.80 -10.05
N ILE A 110 -2.77 20.09 -10.82
CA ILE A 110 -2.07 18.88 -10.38
C ILE A 110 -0.55 19.07 -10.52
N PRO A 111 0.27 18.33 -9.77
CA PRO A 111 1.71 18.48 -9.82
C PRO A 111 2.29 18.31 -11.25
N GLU A 112 3.17 19.20 -11.67
CA GLU A 112 3.85 19.15 -12.98
C GLU A 112 4.57 17.81 -13.21
N ARG A 113 5.02 17.17 -12.14
CA ARG A 113 5.69 15.87 -12.19
C ARG A 113 4.81 14.73 -12.74
N VAL A 114 3.49 14.87 -12.66
CA VAL A 114 2.54 13.94 -13.32
C VAL A 114 2.85 13.79 -14.81
N PHE A 115 3.29 14.88 -15.45
CA PHE A 115 3.55 14.96 -16.88
C PHE A 115 5.00 14.67 -17.26
N THR A 116 5.93 14.89 -16.34
CA THR A 116 7.36 15.01 -16.68
C THR A 116 8.25 13.95 -16.03
N GLN A 117 7.75 13.22 -15.04
CA GLN A 117 8.54 12.25 -14.30
C GLN A 117 7.79 10.93 -14.11
N PRO A 118 8.43 9.78 -14.33
CA PRO A 118 7.87 8.51 -13.88
C PRO A 118 7.84 8.48 -12.36
N TRP A 119 6.80 7.88 -11.77
CA TRP A 119 6.77 7.65 -10.34
C TRP A 119 7.79 6.58 -9.95
N SER A 120 8.47 6.78 -8.85
CA SER A 120 9.40 5.80 -8.27
C SER A 120 9.44 5.96 -6.76
N GLU A 121 9.75 4.87 -6.04
CA GLU A 121 10.00 4.93 -4.61
C GLU A 121 11.22 5.82 -4.27
N PRO A 122 11.30 6.38 -3.04
CA PRO A 122 12.50 7.07 -2.59
C PRO A 122 13.70 6.11 -2.57
N GLU A 123 14.83 6.55 -3.06
CA GLU A 123 16.05 5.76 -3.04
C GLU A 123 16.46 5.43 -1.60
N SER A 124 16.75 4.16 -1.32
CA SER A 124 17.27 3.69 -0.04
C SER A 124 18.21 2.50 -0.28
N ASP A 125 19.27 2.42 0.52
CA ASP A 125 20.16 1.25 0.54
C ASP A 125 19.57 0.08 1.34
N GLY A 126 18.44 0.29 1.98
CA GLY A 126 17.77 -0.67 2.87
C GLY A 126 18.58 -1.01 4.13
N TYR A 127 19.64 -0.27 4.46
CA TYR A 127 20.44 -0.44 5.67
C TYR A 127 20.16 0.64 6.72
N GLY A 128 19.18 1.51 6.46
CA GLY A 128 18.80 2.60 7.33
C GLY A 128 19.67 3.86 7.15
N HIS A 129 20.43 3.94 6.06
CA HIS A 129 21.25 5.10 5.70
C HIS A 129 20.59 5.91 4.59
N ASN A 130 19.41 6.43 4.85
CA ASN A 130 18.65 7.25 3.89
C ASN A 130 18.86 8.76 4.12
N ARG A 131 20.10 9.17 4.35
CA ARG A 131 20.45 10.57 4.63
C ARG A 131 19.95 11.54 3.57
N THR A 132 20.10 11.20 2.30
CA THR A 132 19.64 12.04 1.18
C THR A 132 18.13 12.28 1.25
N GLN A 133 17.34 11.26 1.60
CA GLN A 133 15.90 11.39 1.72
C GLN A 133 15.51 12.24 2.94
N VAL A 134 16.22 12.10 4.04
CA VAL A 134 16.04 12.95 5.22
C VAL A 134 16.36 14.40 4.92
N GLU A 135 17.47 14.68 4.25
CA GLU A 135 17.85 16.03 3.80
C GLU A 135 16.76 16.62 2.89
N ARG A 136 16.28 15.85 1.92
CA ARG A 136 15.17 16.24 1.04
C ARG A 136 13.89 16.55 1.83
N ALA A 137 13.53 15.70 2.79
CA ALA A 137 12.38 15.93 3.65
C ALA A 137 12.51 17.25 4.44
N LEU A 138 13.68 17.54 5.00
CA LEU A 138 13.93 18.77 5.74
C LEU A 138 13.87 20.03 4.85
N GLU A 139 14.33 19.95 3.60
CA GLU A 139 14.17 21.04 2.61
C GLU A 139 12.67 21.29 2.32
N LEU A 140 11.88 20.22 2.16
CA LEU A 140 10.44 20.33 1.92
C LEU A 140 9.71 20.91 3.14
N PHE A 141 10.02 20.47 4.36
CA PHE A 141 9.50 21.07 5.58
C PHE A 141 9.83 22.55 5.66
N ARG A 142 11.09 22.93 5.38
CA ARG A 142 11.52 24.33 5.39
C ARG A 142 10.75 25.16 4.36
N SER A 143 10.59 24.65 3.14
CA SER A 143 9.83 25.34 2.09
C SER A 143 8.35 25.51 2.43
N ALA A 144 7.82 24.63 3.28
CA ALA A 144 6.45 24.67 3.80
C ALA A 144 6.29 25.51 5.08
N GLY A 145 7.36 26.18 5.54
CA GLY A 145 7.31 27.09 6.68
C GLY A 145 7.63 26.43 8.03
N TYR A 146 8.37 25.33 8.03
CA TYR A 146 8.81 24.65 9.26
C TYR A 146 10.35 24.60 9.35
N GLU A 147 10.86 24.66 10.56
CA GLU A 147 12.30 24.51 10.83
C GLU A 147 12.56 23.84 12.18
N ILE A 148 13.77 23.34 12.36
CA ILE A 148 14.19 22.74 13.64
C ILE A 148 14.77 23.84 14.53
N ARG A 149 14.15 24.07 15.71
CA ARG A 149 14.66 24.93 16.79
C ARG A 149 14.80 24.10 18.07
N ASN A 150 15.97 24.07 18.64
CA ASN A 150 16.26 23.31 19.88
C ASN A 150 15.81 21.83 19.79
N ASN A 151 16.10 21.17 18.67
CA ASN A 151 15.71 19.79 18.36
C ASN A 151 14.19 19.55 18.24
N VAL A 152 13.40 20.58 18.05
CA VAL A 152 11.94 20.48 17.82
C VAL A 152 11.62 21.09 16.47
N MET A 153 10.84 20.38 15.65
CA MET A 153 10.28 20.91 14.41
C MET A 153 9.15 21.88 14.77
N VAL A 154 9.28 23.13 14.34
CA VAL A 154 8.30 24.18 14.70
C VAL A 154 7.86 24.94 13.45
N ASN A 155 6.64 25.46 13.48
CA ASN A 155 6.19 26.41 12.49
C ASN A 155 7.00 27.73 12.64
N MET A 156 7.54 28.27 11.56
CA MET A 156 8.39 29.45 11.58
C MET A 156 7.68 30.71 12.03
N GLU A 157 6.37 30.83 11.75
CA GLU A 157 5.56 32.00 12.08
C GLU A 157 5.02 31.95 13.51
N THR A 158 4.45 30.80 13.91
CA THR A 158 3.77 30.67 15.21
C THR A 158 4.69 30.16 16.31
N GLY A 159 5.77 29.46 15.95
CA GLY A 159 6.64 28.76 16.90
C GLY A 159 6.03 27.49 17.47
N GLU A 160 4.86 27.07 17.03
CA GLU A 160 4.19 25.87 17.50
C GLU A 160 4.91 24.61 17.03
N PRO A 161 5.06 23.59 17.89
CA PRO A 161 5.64 22.29 17.51
C PRO A 161 4.80 21.58 16.47
N TYR A 162 5.46 20.95 15.50
CA TYR A 162 4.82 20.00 14.58
C TYR A 162 4.76 18.62 15.24
N THR A 163 3.57 18.15 15.54
CA THR A 163 3.34 16.86 16.20
C THR A 163 2.43 15.96 15.40
N ILE A 164 2.54 14.64 15.55
CA ILE A 164 1.68 13.66 14.88
C ILE A 164 1.17 12.62 15.87
N ASP A 165 -0.15 12.42 15.93
CA ASP A 165 -0.80 11.28 16.56
C ASP A 165 -1.13 10.21 15.51
N PHE A 166 -0.40 9.08 15.56
CA PHE A 166 -0.46 8.05 14.54
C PHE A 166 -1.15 6.78 15.06
N ILE A 167 -2.25 6.37 14.41
CA ILE A 167 -3.00 5.18 14.79
C ILE A 167 -2.82 4.04 13.79
N ASN A 168 -2.60 2.85 14.31
CA ASN A 168 -2.37 1.64 13.54
C ASN A 168 -3.53 0.66 13.73
N VAL A 169 -3.88 -0.07 12.68
CA VAL A 169 -4.98 -1.07 12.74
C VAL A 169 -4.66 -2.26 13.64
N SER A 170 -3.39 -2.52 13.91
CA SER A 170 -2.94 -3.66 14.72
C SER A 170 -1.53 -3.44 15.29
N ILE A 171 -1.17 -4.29 16.25
CA ILE A 171 0.21 -4.35 16.77
C ILE A 171 1.22 -4.70 15.66
N PHE A 172 0.81 -5.47 14.66
CA PHE A 172 1.68 -5.80 13.54
C PHE A 172 2.03 -4.53 12.73
N THR A 173 1.04 -3.74 12.34
CA THR A 173 1.26 -2.49 11.60
C THR A 173 1.96 -1.44 12.46
N LEU A 174 1.70 -1.41 13.77
CA LEU A 174 2.45 -0.57 14.70
C LEU A 174 3.95 -0.89 14.66
N ARG A 175 4.32 -2.16 14.78
CA ARG A 175 5.73 -2.58 14.70
C ARG A 175 6.37 -2.25 13.36
N GLN A 176 5.63 -2.40 12.27
CA GLN A 176 6.07 -2.03 10.92
C GLN A 176 6.41 -0.55 10.81
N ASN A 177 5.61 0.31 11.45
CA ASN A 177 5.72 1.76 11.33
C ASN A 177 6.61 2.40 12.42
N MET A 178 7.06 1.66 13.43
CA MET A 178 7.95 2.20 14.46
C MET A 178 9.24 2.82 13.92
N PRO A 179 9.93 2.25 12.90
CA PRO A 179 11.11 2.89 12.32
C PRO A 179 10.81 4.26 11.70
N PHE A 180 9.63 4.42 11.09
CA PHE A 180 9.16 5.70 10.58
C PHE A 180 8.91 6.70 11.72
N VAL A 181 8.21 6.29 12.76
CA VAL A 181 7.98 7.10 13.96
C VAL A 181 9.32 7.57 14.58
N GLU A 182 10.29 6.67 14.69
CA GLU A 182 11.63 7.00 15.18
C GLU A 182 12.37 7.96 14.25
N ALA A 183 12.21 7.82 12.93
CA ALA A 183 12.80 8.75 11.97
C ALA A 183 12.23 10.16 12.12
N LEU A 184 10.92 10.29 12.30
CA LEU A 184 10.25 11.58 12.56
C LEU A 184 10.70 12.20 13.88
N ASN A 185 10.77 11.42 14.94
CA ASN A 185 11.25 11.91 16.26
C ASN A 185 12.71 12.41 16.19
N ARG A 186 13.57 11.76 15.39
CA ARG A 186 14.97 12.21 15.22
C ARG A 186 15.10 13.59 14.57
N VAL A 187 14.13 14.00 13.76
CA VAL A 187 14.10 15.34 13.15
C VAL A 187 13.22 16.33 13.91
N GLY A 188 12.87 15.99 15.17
CA GLY A 188 12.14 16.87 16.06
C GLY A 188 10.63 16.92 15.87
N ILE A 189 10.06 16.00 15.10
CA ILE A 189 8.59 15.84 14.96
C ILE A 189 8.13 14.86 16.03
N GLU A 190 7.58 15.39 17.13
CA GLU A 190 7.04 14.54 18.20
C GLU A 190 5.90 13.68 17.67
N THR A 191 6.17 12.39 17.54
CA THR A 191 5.22 11.44 16.96
C THR A 191 4.85 10.37 17.97
N THR A 192 3.58 10.32 18.37
CA THR A 192 3.03 9.22 19.15
C THR A 192 2.42 8.18 18.24
N ALA A 193 2.57 6.90 18.57
CA ALA A 193 2.00 5.81 17.77
C ALA A 193 1.36 4.76 18.66
N ARG A 194 0.15 4.33 18.30
CA ARG A 194 -0.58 3.30 19.03
C ARG A 194 -1.42 2.43 18.12
N ALA A 195 -1.77 1.24 18.59
CA ALA A 195 -2.75 0.36 17.97
C ALA A 195 -3.94 0.23 18.95
N PRO A 196 -5.00 1.04 18.78
CA PRO A 196 -6.21 0.92 19.57
C PRO A 196 -6.93 -0.38 19.24
N GLU A 197 -7.94 -0.73 20.02
CA GLU A 197 -8.84 -1.83 19.69
C GLU A 197 -9.50 -1.57 18.32
N VAL A 198 -9.75 -2.64 17.53
CA VAL A 198 -10.15 -2.53 16.11
C VAL A 198 -11.42 -1.70 15.92
N SER A 199 -12.43 -1.87 16.78
CA SER A 199 -13.67 -1.08 16.67
C SER A 199 -13.43 0.41 16.90
N ASN A 200 -12.54 0.76 17.83
CA ASN A 200 -12.15 2.15 18.08
C ASN A 200 -11.32 2.70 16.90
N TRP A 201 -10.43 1.90 16.33
CA TRP A 201 -9.69 2.29 15.11
C TRP A 201 -10.67 2.59 13.97
N VAL A 202 -11.61 1.68 13.66
CA VAL A 202 -12.65 1.88 12.64
C VAL A 202 -13.44 3.17 12.88
N TYR A 203 -13.91 3.37 14.11
CA TYR A 203 -14.66 4.58 14.50
C TYR A 203 -13.86 5.86 14.25
N ARG A 204 -12.59 5.87 14.65
CA ARG A 204 -11.74 7.06 14.49
C ARG A 204 -11.46 7.36 13.02
N MET A 205 -11.15 6.34 12.22
CA MET A 205 -10.93 6.49 10.78
C MET A 205 -12.19 7.02 10.07
N GLN A 206 -13.35 6.42 10.34
CA GLN A 206 -14.59 6.80 9.69
C GLN A 206 -15.17 8.15 10.15
N SER A 207 -14.82 8.59 11.35
CA SER A 207 -15.29 9.87 11.89
C SER A 207 -14.29 11.03 11.74
N GLY A 208 -13.18 10.83 11.02
CA GLY A 208 -12.12 11.84 10.86
C GLY A 208 -11.37 12.18 12.16
N LYS A 209 -11.47 11.34 13.20
CA LYS A 209 -10.81 11.56 14.51
C LYS A 209 -9.42 10.92 14.57
N PHE A 210 -8.62 11.17 13.57
CA PHE A 210 -7.22 10.74 13.46
C PHE A 210 -6.40 11.82 12.78
N GLU A 211 -5.11 11.81 12.95
CA GLU A 211 -4.16 12.66 12.21
C GLU A 211 -3.45 11.85 11.13
N GLY A 212 -2.76 10.80 11.51
CA GLY A 212 -2.19 9.79 10.62
C GLY A 212 -2.66 8.39 10.99
N GLY A 213 -2.76 7.51 10.01
CA GLY A 213 -3.20 6.15 10.25
C GLY A 213 -2.79 5.18 9.15
N THR A 214 -3.04 3.88 9.38
CA THR A 214 -2.87 2.85 8.35
C THR A 214 -4.22 2.49 7.74
N ALA A 215 -4.21 2.18 6.44
CA ALA A 215 -5.38 1.72 5.69
C ALA A 215 -5.06 0.44 4.93
N ASN A 216 -6.03 -0.06 4.17
CA ASN A 216 -5.84 -1.07 3.13
C ASN A 216 -6.68 -0.68 1.93
N TYR A 217 -6.09 -0.77 0.75
CA TYR A 217 -6.82 -0.58 -0.49
C TYR A 217 -6.54 -1.74 -1.44
N ILE A 218 -7.57 -2.49 -1.73
CA ILE A 218 -7.51 -3.62 -2.66
C ILE A 218 -8.60 -3.43 -3.69
N PRO A 219 -8.25 -2.90 -4.87
CA PRO A 219 -9.21 -2.66 -5.93
C PRO A 219 -9.76 -3.97 -6.49
N SER A 220 -10.94 -3.90 -7.09
CA SER A 220 -11.44 -4.98 -7.94
C SER A 220 -10.71 -4.98 -9.28
N THR A 221 -10.87 -6.05 -10.07
CA THR A 221 -10.35 -6.12 -11.46
C THR A 221 -11.01 -5.09 -12.38
N THR A 222 -12.19 -4.62 -12.01
CA THR A 222 -12.94 -3.55 -12.68
C THR A 222 -13.48 -2.61 -11.61
N PRO A 223 -12.66 -1.69 -11.08
CA PRO A 223 -13.11 -0.74 -10.08
C PRO A 223 -14.16 0.18 -10.70
N GLY A 224 -15.35 0.14 -10.17
CA GLY A 224 -16.48 0.95 -10.61
C GLY A 224 -16.79 2.06 -9.61
N LEU A 225 -18.06 2.11 -9.16
CA LEU A 225 -18.53 3.10 -8.18
C LEU A 225 -17.76 3.13 -6.86
N ALA A 226 -17.01 2.06 -6.55
CA ALA A 226 -16.12 2.03 -5.39
C ALA A 226 -15.07 3.16 -5.43
N LEU A 227 -14.62 3.58 -6.62
CA LEU A 227 -13.68 4.71 -6.75
C LEU A 227 -14.26 6.01 -6.20
N ARG A 228 -15.54 6.27 -6.46
CA ARG A 228 -16.21 7.45 -5.87
C ARG A 228 -16.19 7.39 -4.34
N ASN A 229 -16.51 6.23 -3.77
CA ASN A 229 -16.53 6.04 -2.32
C ASN A 229 -15.16 6.21 -1.67
N TRP A 230 -14.06 5.85 -2.38
CA TRP A 230 -12.70 5.98 -1.87
C TRP A 230 -12.08 7.36 -2.06
N PHE A 231 -12.35 8.03 -3.20
CA PHE A 231 -11.50 9.14 -3.62
C PHE A 231 -12.26 10.40 -4.07
N SER A 232 -13.58 10.36 -4.29
CA SER A 232 -14.30 11.54 -4.80
C SER A 232 -14.50 12.59 -3.74
N SER A 233 -14.50 13.86 -4.17
CA SER A 233 -14.81 15.00 -3.31
C SER A 233 -16.19 14.88 -2.66
N SER A 234 -17.18 14.35 -3.37
CA SER A 234 -18.53 14.14 -2.84
C SER A 234 -18.58 13.14 -1.69
N SER A 235 -17.67 12.16 -1.65
CA SER A 235 -17.62 11.17 -0.57
C SER A 235 -16.89 11.67 0.68
N ALA A 236 -16.11 12.74 0.57
CA ALA A 236 -15.35 13.29 1.69
C ALA A 236 -16.23 13.73 2.86
N GLU A 237 -17.47 14.13 2.58
CA GLU A 237 -18.43 14.62 3.58
C GLU A 237 -19.53 13.61 3.92
N ILE A 238 -19.48 12.42 3.30
CA ILE A 238 -20.47 11.37 3.56
C ILE A 238 -20.01 10.53 4.76
N PRO A 239 -20.77 10.49 5.84
CA PRO A 239 -20.45 9.60 6.97
C PRO A 239 -20.29 8.15 6.52
N LEU A 240 -19.30 7.47 7.07
CA LEU A 240 -18.98 6.07 6.77
C LEU A 240 -18.49 5.81 5.33
N SER A 241 -18.19 6.83 4.53
CA SER A 241 -17.47 6.66 3.28
C SER A 241 -16.07 6.08 3.55
N GLN A 242 -15.40 5.64 2.49
CA GLN A 242 -14.01 5.18 2.59
C GLN A 242 -13.01 6.29 2.27
N ASN A 243 -13.46 7.47 1.90
CA ASN A 243 -12.61 8.65 1.75
C ASN A 243 -12.26 9.24 3.12
N TRP A 244 -11.61 8.43 3.96
CA TRP A 244 -11.25 8.80 5.33
C TRP A 244 -10.31 9.99 5.41
N MET A 245 -9.56 10.22 4.33
CA MET A 245 -8.61 11.33 4.24
C MET A 245 -9.27 12.68 3.97
N GLY A 246 -10.50 12.68 3.46
CA GLY A 246 -11.15 13.91 3.01
C GLY A 246 -10.57 14.45 1.70
N ILE A 247 -10.21 13.58 0.75
CA ILE A 247 -9.71 14.00 -0.58
C ILE A 247 -10.80 14.82 -1.26
N LYS A 248 -10.43 16.04 -1.69
CA LYS A 248 -11.25 16.95 -2.49
C LYS A 248 -10.39 17.48 -3.63
N ASN A 249 -10.46 16.84 -4.79
CA ASN A 249 -9.62 17.18 -5.94
C ASN A 249 -10.42 17.03 -7.24
N PRO A 250 -10.69 18.15 -7.96
CA PRO A 250 -11.46 18.12 -9.19
C PRO A 250 -10.89 17.24 -10.30
N ALA A 251 -9.56 17.08 -10.37
CA ALA A 251 -8.93 16.18 -11.33
C ALA A 251 -9.24 14.72 -11.00
N VAL A 252 -9.21 14.35 -9.71
CA VAL A 252 -9.59 13.01 -9.23
C VAL A 252 -11.05 12.73 -9.56
N ASP A 253 -11.94 13.69 -9.26
CA ASP A 253 -13.37 13.55 -9.56
C ASP A 253 -13.62 13.32 -11.06
N HIS A 254 -13.00 14.13 -11.91
CA HIS A 254 -13.11 14.01 -13.37
C HIS A 254 -12.60 12.64 -13.85
N LEU A 255 -11.44 12.20 -13.39
CA LEU A 255 -10.85 10.94 -13.82
C LEU A 255 -11.66 9.73 -13.37
N ILE A 256 -12.27 9.78 -12.19
CA ILE A 256 -13.22 8.76 -11.73
C ILE A 256 -14.39 8.64 -12.70
N GLU A 257 -14.98 9.77 -13.12
CA GLU A 257 -16.08 9.76 -14.08
C GLU A 257 -15.61 9.17 -15.44
N LYS A 258 -14.39 9.48 -15.91
CA LYS A 258 -13.84 8.89 -17.13
C LYS A 258 -13.63 7.38 -17.03
N VAL A 259 -13.25 6.87 -15.86
CA VAL A 259 -13.21 5.41 -15.62
C VAL A 259 -14.61 4.79 -15.72
N LEU A 260 -15.63 5.45 -15.16
CA LEU A 260 -17.02 4.95 -15.17
C LEU A 260 -17.69 5.04 -16.53
N GLU A 261 -17.34 6.04 -17.35
CA GLU A 261 -17.87 6.27 -18.70
C GLU A 261 -17.18 5.40 -19.78
N ALA A 262 -16.03 4.79 -19.46
CA ALA A 262 -15.24 4.04 -20.43
C ALA A 262 -16.03 2.86 -21.02
N LYS A 263 -16.01 2.74 -22.35
CA LYS A 263 -16.77 1.72 -23.08
C LYS A 263 -15.90 0.60 -23.66
N ASP A 264 -14.60 0.76 -23.58
CA ASP A 264 -13.61 -0.18 -24.08
C ASP A 264 -12.42 -0.27 -23.09
N PRO A 265 -11.66 -1.38 -23.14
CA PRO A 265 -10.53 -1.60 -22.22
C PRO A 265 -9.44 -0.52 -22.32
N GLU A 266 -9.19 0.02 -23.50
CA GLU A 266 -8.12 0.99 -23.72
C GLU A 266 -8.44 2.32 -23.01
N SER A 267 -9.66 2.83 -23.20
CA SER A 267 -10.16 4.04 -22.53
C SER A 267 -10.22 3.84 -21.00
N PHE A 268 -10.64 2.65 -20.57
CA PHE A 268 -10.69 2.28 -19.16
C PHE A 268 -9.29 2.29 -18.52
N TYR A 269 -8.30 1.67 -19.17
CA TYR A 269 -6.94 1.64 -18.63
C TYR A 269 -6.27 3.02 -18.68
N ALA A 270 -6.50 3.81 -19.73
CA ALA A 270 -5.97 5.17 -19.77
C ALA A 270 -6.52 6.03 -18.64
N ALA A 271 -7.83 5.96 -18.37
CA ALA A 271 -8.45 6.72 -17.27
C ALA A 271 -7.99 6.26 -15.90
N THR A 272 -7.85 4.94 -15.66
CA THR A 272 -7.35 4.42 -14.38
C THR A 272 -5.88 4.75 -14.15
N ARG A 273 -5.02 4.69 -15.17
CA ARG A 273 -3.61 5.08 -15.09
C ARG A 273 -3.43 6.58 -14.82
N ALA A 274 -4.22 7.41 -15.49
CA ALA A 274 -4.24 8.85 -15.23
C ALA A 274 -4.64 9.15 -13.77
N LEU A 275 -5.69 8.48 -13.27
CA LEU A 275 -6.12 8.58 -11.87
C LEU A 275 -5.02 8.15 -10.90
N ASP A 276 -4.38 7.00 -11.16
CA ASP A 276 -3.28 6.46 -10.36
C ASP A 276 -2.14 7.47 -10.21
N ARG A 277 -1.71 8.10 -11.32
CA ARG A 277 -0.68 9.15 -11.30
C ARG A 277 -1.06 10.35 -10.45
N VAL A 278 -2.29 10.83 -10.59
CA VAL A 278 -2.76 11.99 -9.83
C VAL A 278 -2.81 11.67 -8.34
N LEU A 279 -3.29 10.49 -7.95
CA LEU A 279 -3.34 10.07 -6.56
C LEU A 279 -1.92 9.95 -5.95
N LEU A 280 -0.98 9.33 -6.67
CA LEU A 280 0.40 9.15 -6.21
C LEU A 280 1.13 10.49 -6.08
N TRP A 281 1.14 11.32 -7.13
CA TRP A 281 1.88 12.58 -7.13
C TRP A 281 1.28 13.66 -6.21
N ASN A 282 0.08 13.42 -5.67
CA ASN A 282 -0.45 14.23 -4.56
C ASN A 282 0.00 13.74 -3.18
N PHE A 283 0.73 12.62 -3.11
CA PHE A 283 1.21 12.02 -1.85
C PHE A 283 0.10 11.85 -0.81
N TYR A 284 -1.09 11.50 -1.27
CA TYR A 284 -2.20 11.25 -0.36
C TYR A 284 -1.89 10.09 0.56
N TRP A 285 -1.21 9.07 0.04
CA TRP A 285 -0.74 7.92 0.80
C TRP A 285 0.77 7.81 0.73
N ILE A 286 1.41 7.40 1.83
CA ILE A 286 2.71 6.78 1.74
C ILE A 286 2.44 5.34 1.33
N PRO A 287 2.89 4.91 0.13
CA PRO A 287 2.65 3.57 -0.35
C PRO A 287 3.14 2.51 0.63
N GLY A 288 2.34 1.48 0.81
CA GLY A 288 2.63 0.39 1.71
C GLY A 288 3.31 -0.79 1.02
N LEU A 289 2.93 -1.98 1.45
CA LEU A 289 3.45 -3.24 0.94
C LEU A 289 2.59 -3.72 -0.23
N ALA A 290 3.21 -4.21 -1.29
CA ALA A 290 2.55 -4.97 -2.32
C ALA A 290 2.84 -6.46 -2.14
N MET A 291 1.80 -7.29 -2.21
CA MET A 291 1.98 -8.74 -2.11
C MET A 291 2.36 -9.33 -3.46
N PRO A 292 3.47 -10.06 -3.59
CA PRO A 292 3.83 -10.71 -4.85
C PRO A 292 2.94 -11.91 -5.18
N GLY A 293 2.07 -12.35 -4.27
CA GLY A 293 1.14 -13.46 -4.48
C GLY A 293 0.60 -14.05 -3.18
N TYR A 294 -0.29 -15.04 -3.30
CA TYR A 294 -0.80 -15.81 -2.17
C TYR A 294 0.18 -16.89 -1.74
N ARG A 295 0.49 -16.92 -0.47
CA ARG A 295 1.38 -17.90 0.17
C ARG A 295 0.57 -19.12 0.59
N LEU A 296 0.58 -20.17 -0.20
CA LEU A 296 -0.06 -21.42 0.15
C LEU A 296 0.93 -22.46 0.62
N VAL A 297 0.59 -23.13 1.72
CA VAL A 297 1.31 -24.29 2.24
C VAL A 297 0.35 -25.45 2.46
N TYR A 298 0.73 -26.64 1.98
CA TYR A 298 -0.14 -27.80 2.06
C TYR A 298 0.60 -29.11 1.90
N TRP A 299 0.06 -30.16 2.47
CA TRP A 299 0.47 -31.52 2.13
C TRP A 299 0.04 -31.82 0.71
N ASN A 300 0.92 -32.38 -0.11
CA ASN A 300 0.68 -32.65 -1.53
C ASN A 300 -0.31 -33.81 -1.73
N ARG A 301 -1.58 -33.53 -1.39
CA ARG A 301 -2.72 -34.47 -1.42
C ARG A 301 -3.83 -33.99 -2.35
N PHE A 302 -3.62 -32.90 -3.05
CA PHE A 302 -4.66 -32.26 -3.84
C PHE A 302 -4.33 -32.32 -5.33
N GLY A 303 -5.34 -32.62 -6.12
CA GLY A 303 -5.36 -32.32 -7.55
C GLY A 303 -5.74 -30.86 -7.76
N GLN A 304 -5.26 -30.29 -8.84
CA GLN A 304 -5.45 -28.89 -9.24
C GLN A 304 -5.87 -28.86 -10.70
N PRO A 305 -6.66 -27.86 -11.14
CA PRO A 305 -6.99 -27.69 -12.55
C PRO A 305 -5.74 -27.35 -13.38
N ASP A 306 -5.71 -27.84 -14.61
CA ASP A 306 -4.58 -27.64 -15.54
C ASP A 306 -4.39 -26.17 -15.98
N HIS A 307 -5.42 -25.36 -15.88
CA HIS A 307 -5.42 -23.95 -16.23
C HIS A 307 -5.62 -23.11 -14.98
N GLY A 308 -4.71 -22.23 -14.73
CA GLY A 308 -4.54 -21.30 -13.60
C GLY A 308 -5.73 -21.10 -12.66
N MET A 309 -5.47 -20.74 -11.45
CA MET A 309 -6.51 -20.50 -10.48
C MET A 309 -7.42 -19.35 -10.92
N SER A 310 -8.68 -19.45 -10.58
CA SER A 310 -9.65 -18.35 -10.71
C SER A 310 -9.07 -17.07 -10.08
N LEU A 311 -9.43 -15.92 -10.61
CA LEU A 311 -9.04 -14.59 -10.10
C LEU A 311 -9.52 -14.28 -8.67
N GLN A 312 -10.20 -15.23 -8.01
CA GLN A 312 -10.68 -15.06 -6.63
C GLN A 312 -9.65 -15.50 -5.61
N ARG A 313 -9.63 -14.80 -4.47
CA ARG A 313 -8.66 -14.97 -3.39
C ARG A 313 -8.58 -16.38 -2.80
N SER A 314 -9.64 -17.16 -2.85
CA SER A 314 -9.75 -18.48 -2.23
C SER A 314 -10.20 -19.56 -3.18
N SER A 315 -9.94 -19.38 -4.49
CA SER A 315 -10.40 -20.28 -5.53
C SER A 315 -9.93 -21.73 -5.35
N TRP A 316 -8.83 -21.96 -4.66
CA TRP A 316 -8.39 -23.32 -4.33
C TRP A 316 -9.39 -24.07 -3.45
N VAL A 317 -10.24 -23.40 -2.66
CA VAL A 317 -11.29 -24.05 -1.84
C VAL A 317 -12.34 -24.69 -2.75
N ASP A 318 -12.65 -24.04 -3.86
CA ASP A 318 -13.73 -24.44 -4.77
C ASP A 318 -13.23 -25.26 -5.96
N THR A 319 -11.94 -25.19 -6.29
CA THR A 319 -11.39 -25.77 -7.51
C THR A 319 -10.44 -26.94 -7.30
N TRP A 320 -9.89 -27.11 -6.09
CA TRP A 320 -9.01 -28.23 -5.81
C TRP A 320 -9.81 -29.42 -5.28
N TRP A 321 -9.35 -30.63 -5.61
CA TRP A 321 -9.99 -31.86 -5.17
C TRP A 321 -9.01 -32.76 -4.44
N TRP A 322 -9.54 -33.73 -3.68
CA TRP A 322 -8.74 -34.76 -3.06
C TRP A 322 -8.22 -35.74 -4.11
N ASP A 323 -6.91 -35.91 -4.19
CA ASP A 323 -6.24 -36.87 -5.04
C ASP A 323 -5.78 -38.06 -4.18
N SER A 324 -6.41 -39.22 -4.35
CA SER A 324 -6.14 -40.41 -3.54
C SER A 324 -4.73 -40.94 -3.73
N ILE A 325 -4.17 -40.89 -4.95
CA ILE A 325 -2.81 -41.37 -5.28
C ILE A 325 -1.77 -40.49 -4.59
N LYS A 326 -1.89 -39.17 -4.72
CA LYS A 326 -1.03 -38.21 -4.03
C LYS A 326 -1.15 -38.35 -2.51
N ALA A 327 -2.35 -38.54 -2.00
CA ALA A 327 -2.62 -38.69 -0.57
C ALA A 327 -1.94 -39.94 0.01
N GLU A 328 -2.02 -41.08 -0.67
CA GLU A 328 -1.36 -42.32 -0.26
C GLU A 328 0.17 -42.16 -0.23
N ARG A 329 0.76 -41.54 -1.27
CA ARG A 329 2.18 -41.22 -1.31
C ARG A 329 2.60 -40.36 -0.11
N VAL A 330 1.81 -39.37 0.28
CA VAL A 330 2.09 -38.52 1.47
C VAL A 330 2.02 -39.35 2.75
N ILE A 331 1.05 -40.26 2.89
CA ILE A 331 0.92 -41.12 4.08
C ILE A 331 2.14 -42.05 4.22
N GLN A 332 2.57 -42.68 3.13
CA GLN A 332 3.77 -43.52 3.12
C GLN A 332 5.03 -42.72 3.47
N GLY A 333 5.20 -41.55 2.83
CA GLY A 333 6.33 -40.67 3.08
C GLY A 333 6.40 -40.15 4.52
N LYS A 334 5.28 -39.92 5.18
CA LYS A 334 5.27 -39.58 6.62
C LYS A 334 5.77 -40.71 7.50
N LYS A 335 5.45 -41.97 7.18
CA LYS A 335 5.96 -43.14 7.89
C LYS A 335 7.47 -43.29 7.73
N GLU A 336 7.98 -43.10 6.51
CA GLU A 336 9.42 -43.13 6.22
C GLU A 336 10.22 -42.03 6.94
N LEU A 337 9.59 -40.84 7.16
CA LEU A 337 10.26 -39.75 7.86
C LEU A 337 10.20 -39.89 9.39
N ALA A 338 9.35 -40.78 9.91
CA ALA A 338 9.21 -41.05 11.33
C ALA A 338 10.03 -42.26 11.82
N SER A 339 10.53 -43.10 10.88
CA SER A 339 11.45 -44.20 11.12
C SER A 339 12.90 -43.72 11.14
#